data_a999ff54e04fbebbc39a3fda80a0bf97
#
_entry.id   a999ff54e04fbebbc39a3fda80a0bf97
#
_cell.length_a   1.000
_cell.length_b   1.000
_cell.length_c   1.000
_cell.angle_alpha   90.00
_cell.angle_beta   90.00
_cell.angle_gamma   90.00
#
_symmetry.space_group_name_H-M   'P 1'
#
loop_
_entity.id
_entity.type
_entity.pdbx_description
1 polymer ?
#
loop_
_entity_poly.entity_id
_entity_poly.type
_entity_poly.pdbx_seq_one_letter_code
_entity_poly.pdbx_strand_id
1 'polypeptide(L)'
;MKFIPSILLFFFLLSFSSCSTKTVEPELPDANPPAPVIPEEPIPEKEKMLWFDAEANFERFSKKENITYYLDLAKSTGFNKIVVDVRPVQGDALFKSSYLTPLTDLAGIHIERDWDYLQFFIDEAHKRELKVTVSTTIFTAGLPSSKNGMAYRDDTWNGKTCLEYTKDQGLIDIKNDKTKVSAFLNPVLPEVQDFCLNFMKELVTNYDFDGFALDYCRYPGDESDFSETTKVTFEQYIGKQLDRFPDDIFTWNTDGTKRTGAYYKKWWEFRSMVVRNFVERVRTEIKNIKPDIQLEYWAASWIHAIYGQGQNWASTEYDFSKE
;
A
#
# COMPACT_ATOMS: atom_id res chain seq x y z
N MET A 1 4.64 -20.70 60.78
CA MET A 1 4.04 -21.76 61.64
C MET A 1 3.10 -22.60 60.79
N LYS A 2 3.39 -23.96 60.74
CA LYS A 2 2.49 -25.07 60.41
C LYS A 2 2.06 -25.22 58.94
N PHE A 3 2.06 -26.33 58.23
CA PHE A 3 2.63 -27.69 58.43
C PHE A 3 2.48 -28.35 57.06
N ILE A 4 3.49 -29.07 56.61
CA ILE A 4 3.44 -30.04 55.51
C ILE A 4 3.01 -31.38 56.09
N PRO A 5 2.28 -32.24 55.39
CA PRO A 5 2.56 -33.65 55.52
C PRO A 5 2.93 -34.34 54.19
N SER A 6 4.01 -35.06 54.30
CA SER A 6 4.48 -36.14 53.41
C SER A 6 3.47 -37.27 53.32
N ILE A 7 3.31 -37.86 52.14
CA ILE A 7 2.70 -39.19 51.97
C ILE A 7 3.67 -40.15 51.29
N LEU A 8 3.85 -41.26 51.94
CA LEU A 8 4.73 -42.37 51.67
C LEU A 8 4.40 -43.12 50.38
N LEU A 9 5.46 -43.55 49.74
CA LEU A 9 5.52 -44.49 48.62
C LEU A 9 5.39 -45.92 49.11
N PHE A 10 4.45 -46.70 48.59
CA PHE A 10 4.40 -48.19 48.82
C PHE A 10 4.73 -48.88 47.50
N PHE A 11 5.89 -49.55 47.50
CA PHE A 11 6.28 -50.55 46.49
C PHE A 11 5.62 -51.88 46.78
N PHE A 12 4.88 -52.43 45.80
CA PHE A 12 4.46 -53.82 45.79
C PHE A 12 5.19 -54.56 44.68
N LEU A 13 6.14 -55.43 45.08
CA LEU A 13 6.77 -56.36 44.16
C LEU A 13 5.89 -57.62 44.13
N LEU A 14 5.34 -57.93 42.98
CA LEU A 14 4.73 -59.22 42.66
C LEU A 14 5.58 -59.90 41.58
N SER A 15 6.26 -60.97 42.03
CA SER A 15 6.97 -61.96 41.22
C SER A 15 5.97 -62.92 40.61
N PHE A 16 5.82 -63.00 39.31
CA PHE A 16 5.16 -64.08 38.60
C PHE A 16 6.18 -64.84 37.75
N SER A 17 6.43 -66.09 38.13
CA SER A 17 7.07 -67.11 37.30
C SER A 17 6.08 -67.54 36.24
N SER A 18 6.42 -67.38 34.96
CA SER A 18 5.62 -67.95 33.89
C SER A 18 6.41 -68.94 33.05
N CYS A 19 5.85 -70.10 32.93
CA CYS A 19 6.29 -71.16 32.03
C CYS A 19 6.24 -70.74 30.57
N SER A 20 7.30 -71.02 29.84
CA SER A 20 7.43 -70.89 28.39
C SER A 20 6.62 -71.99 27.70
N THR A 21 5.60 -71.58 26.95
CA THR A 21 5.08 -72.31 25.81
C THR A 21 5.32 -71.46 24.52
N LYS A 22 6.18 -71.96 23.62
CA LYS A 22 6.39 -71.40 22.32
C LYS A 22 5.13 -71.60 21.47
N THR A 23 4.33 -70.54 21.30
CA THR A 23 3.37 -70.42 20.21
C THR A 23 4.06 -69.76 19.07
N VAL A 24 4.12 -70.42 17.93
CA VAL A 24 4.55 -69.82 16.67
C VAL A 24 3.39 -68.95 16.18
N GLU A 25 3.55 -67.65 16.27
CA GLU A 25 2.66 -66.70 15.57
C GLU A 25 2.91 -66.78 14.08
N PRO A 26 1.83 -66.80 13.24
CA PRO A 26 2.00 -66.68 11.81
C PRO A 26 2.50 -65.26 11.48
N GLU A 27 3.60 -65.15 10.74
CA GLU A 27 4.05 -63.90 10.11
C GLU A 27 2.95 -63.33 9.24
N LEU A 28 2.38 -62.18 9.64
CA LEU A 28 1.56 -61.38 8.78
C LEU A 28 2.47 -60.78 7.69
N PRO A 29 2.05 -60.86 6.41
CA PRO A 29 2.84 -60.24 5.33
C PRO A 29 2.93 -58.74 5.55
N ASP A 30 4.17 -58.20 5.57
CA ASP A 30 4.45 -56.79 5.50
C ASP A 30 3.87 -56.18 4.20
N ALA A 31 2.68 -55.64 4.30
CA ALA A 31 1.96 -55.08 3.17
C ALA A 31 1.56 -53.63 3.48
N ASN A 32 2.56 -52.76 3.57
CA ASN A 32 2.38 -51.38 3.15
C ASN A 32 3.68 -50.94 2.47
N PRO A 33 3.67 -50.70 1.18
CA PRO A 33 4.80 -50.01 0.58
C PRO A 33 4.99 -48.67 1.28
N PRO A 34 6.25 -48.24 1.50
CA PRO A 34 6.51 -46.92 2.11
C PRO A 34 5.73 -45.87 1.31
N ALA A 35 5.00 -45.01 2.04
CA ALA A 35 4.28 -43.91 1.46
C ALA A 35 5.23 -43.15 0.51
N PRO A 36 4.78 -42.76 -0.70
CA PRO A 36 5.61 -42.01 -1.61
C PRO A 36 6.14 -40.77 -0.87
N VAL A 37 7.47 -40.63 -0.83
CA VAL A 37 8.13 -39.43 -0.33
C VAL A 37 7.74 -38.32 -1.31
N ILE A 38 6.72 -37.53 -0.96
CA ILE A 38 6.39 -36.31 -1.65
C ILE A 38 7.58 -35.40 -1.40
N PRO A 39 8.31 -34.95 -2.46
CA PRO A 39 9.39 -33.98 -2.26
C PRO A 39 8.78 -32.77 -1.52
N GLU A 40 9.34 -32.43 -0.35
CA GLU A 40 9.01 -31.17 0.29
C GLU A 40 9.31 -30.04 -0.71
N GLU A 41 8.28 -29.33 -1.15
CA GLU A 41 8.51 -28.12 -1.93
C GLU A 41 9.40 -27.18 -1.09
N PRO A 42 10.46 -26.63 -1.69
CA PRO A 42 11.33 -25.74 -0.95
C PRO A 42 10.51 -24.59 -0.38
N ILE A 43 10.57 -24.39 0.92
CA ILE A 43 9.92 -23.25 1.58
C ILE A 43 10.41 -21.99 0.89
N PRO A 44 9.54 -21.19 0.28
CA PRO A 44 9.95 -19.99 -0.43
C PRO A 44 10.75 -19.07 0.51
N GLU A 45 11.88 -18.58 0.05
CA GLU A 45 12.70 -17.66 0.82
C GLU A 45 11.87 -16.44 1.23
N LYS A 46 11.87 -16.12 2.52
CA LYS A 46 11.13 -14.96 3.02
C LYS A 46 11.69 -13.67 2.42
N GLU A 47 10.83 -12.86 1.84
CA GLU A 47 11.22 -11.54 1.32
C GLU A 47 11.69 -10.63 2.46
N LYS A 48 12.86 -10.03 2.26
CA LYS A 48 13.45 -8.99 3.11
C LYS A 48 13.68 -7.77 2.25
N MET A 49 12.84 -6.76 2.43
CA MET A 49 12.81 -5.56 1.59
C MET A 49 13.53 -4.39 2.25
N LEU A 50 14.27 -3.61 1.45
CA LEU A 50 14.80 -2.31 1.83
C LEU A 50 14.20 -1.23 0.95
N TRP A 51 13.64 -0.17 1.58
CA TRP A 51 13.02 0.95 0.88
C TRP A 51 14.03 2.06 0.60
N PHE A 52 14.13 2.46 -0.66
CA PHE A 52 14.91 3.59 -1.14
C PHE A 52 13.97 4.79 -1.35
N ASP A 53 13.76 5.54 -0.28
CA ASP A 53 12.89 6.72 -0.25
C ASP A 53 13.53 7.85 -1.06
N ALA A 54 12.80 8.36 -2.05
CA ALA A 54 13.29 9.40 -2.95
C ALA A 54 13.36 10.77 -2.29
N GLU A 55 12.43 11.10 -1.40
CA GLU A 55 12.39 12.42 -0.76
C GLU A 55 13.54 12.59 0.24
N ALA A 56 13.68 11.62 1.14
CA ALA A 56 14.72 11.65 2.17
C ALA A 56 16.15 11.53 1.61
N ASN A 57 16.30 11.00 0.39
CA ASN A 57 17.60 10.69 -0.20
C ASN A 57 17.81 11.33 -1.57
N PHE A 58 17.07 12.37 -1.92
CA PHE A 58 17.09 12.99 -3.24
C PHE A 58 18.51 13.40 -3.68
N GLU A 59 19.25 14.05 -2.80
CA GLU A 59 20.64 14.43 -3.06
C GLU A 59 21.58 13.21 -3.03
N ARG A 60 21.39 12.29 -2.07
CA ARG A 60 22.25 11.12 -1.91
C ARG A 60 22.24 10.24 -3.14
N PHE A 61 21.07 9.94 -3.69
CA PHE A 61 20.91 9.09 -4.87
C PHE A 61 20.95 9.87 -6.20
N SER A 62 21.44 11.12 -6.18
CA SER A 62 21.84 11.81 -7.39
C SER A 62 23.16 11.27 -7.97
N LYS A 63 23.92 10.50 -7.20
CA LYS A 63 25.23 9.94 -7.55
C LYS A 63 25.12 8.42 -7.70
N LYS A 64 25.53 7.91 -8.85
CA LYS A 64 25.54 6.48 -9.18
C LYS A 64 26.35 5.65 -8.17
N GLU A 65 27.46 6.20 -7.68
CA GLU A 65 28.32 5.55 -6.70
C GLU A 65 27.62 5.30 -5.37
N ASN A 66 26.76 6.21 -4.95
CA ASN A 66 25.97 6.03 -3.74
C ASN A 66 24.93 4.94 -3.91
N ILE A 67 24.26 4.90 -5.06
CA ILE A 67 23.28 3.84 -5.37
C ILE A 67 23.97 2.47 -5.31
N THR A 68 25.08 2.30 -6.03
CA THR A 68 25.87 1.04 -6.03
C THR A 68 26.29 0.65 -4.63
N TYR A 69 26.83 1.59 -3.85
CA TYR A 69 27.25 1.34 -2.46
C TYR A 69 26.11 0.81 -1.58
N TYR A 70 24.92 1.45 -1.63
CA TYR A 70 23.79 1.01 -0.80
C TYR A 70 23.16 -0.29 -1.30
N LEU A 71 23.23 -0.60 -2.58
CA LEU A 71 22.80 -1.90 -3.12
C LEU A 71 23.75 -3.02 -2.67
N ASP A 72 25.07 -2.78 -2.68
CA ASP A 72 26.07 -3.72 -2.14
C ASP A 72 25.83 -3.97 -0.63
N LEU A 73 25.57 -2.92 0.11
CA LEU A 73 25.26 -3.01 1.54
C LEU A 73 23.96 -3.81 1.78
N ALA A 74 22.91 -3.54 1.02
CA ALA A 74 21.64 -4.27 1.11
C ALA A 74 21.86 -5.78 0.85
N LYS A 75 22.55 -6.14 -0.22
CA LYS A 75 22.84 -7.55 -0.53
C LYS A 75 23.68 -8.21 0.56
N SER A 76 24.76 -7.57 1.01
CA SER A 76 25.67 -8.12 2.03
C SER A 76 25.01 -8.28 3.40
N THR A 77 23.97 -7.52 3.70
CA THR A 77 23.19 -7.62 4.95
C THR A 77 21.98 -8.54 4.84
N GLY A 78 21.82 -9.22 3.69
CA GLY A 78 20.85 -10.29 3.49
C GLY A 78 19.47 -9.83 3.03
N PHE A 79 19.34 -8.60 2.52
CA PHE A 79 18.15 -8.21 1.75
C PHE A 79 18.14 -8.93 0.40
N ASN A 80 16.95 -9.32 -0.07
CA ASN A 80 16.76 -9.97 -1.37
C ASN A 80 15.82 -9.18 -2.29
N LYS A 81 15.29 -8.07 -1.80
CA LYS A 81 14.40 -7.19 -2.55
C LYS A 81 14.62 -5.73 -2.14
N ILE A 82 14.51 -4.82 -3.10
CA ILE A 82 14.49 -3.38 -2.85
C ILE A 82 13.17 -2.80 -3.32
N VAL A 83 12.73 -1.72 -2.67
CA VAL A 83 11.64 -0.88 -3.14
C VAL A 83 12.24 0.47 -3.52
N VAL A 84 12.09 0.89 -4.77
CA VAL A 84 12.61 2.16 -5.28
C VAL A 84 11.44 3.11 -5.49
N ASP A 85 11.40 4.19 -4.71
CA ASP A 85 10.43 5.26 -4.89
C ASP A 85 10.86 6.15 -6.06
N VAL A 86 9.98 6.34 -7.03
CA VAL A 86 10.30 7.07 -8.27
C VAL A 86 9.32 8.21 -8.60
N ARG A 87 8.30 8.40 -7.76
CA ARG A 87 7.36 9.50 -7.89
C ARG A 87 6.90 9.94 -6.51
N PRO A 88 7.62 10.86 -5.86
CA PRO A 88 7.26 11.37 -4.54
C PRO A 88 6.00 12.24 -4.58
N VAL A 89 5.55 12.69 -3.40
CA VAL A 89 4.26 13.40 -3.24
C VAL A 89 4.13 14.71 -4.02
N GLN A 90 5.24 15.27 -4.51
CA GLN A 90 5.24 16.42 -5.41
C GLN A 90 4.59 16.11 -6.78
N GLY A 91 4.56 14.84 -7.18
CA GLY A 91 3.92 14.37 -8.40
C GLY A 91 4.82 14.34 -9.63
N ASP A 92 6.11 14.66 -9.50
CA ASP A 92 7.12 14.60 -10.56
C ASP A 92 7.85 13.27 -10.55
N ALA A 93 8.48 12.88 -11.67
CA ALA A 93 9.03 11.56 -11.86
C ALA A 93 10.56 11.51 -11.86
N LEU A 94 11.12 10.45 -11.27
CA LEU A 94 12.53 10.04 -11.37
C LEU A 94 12.72 8.95 -12.44
N PHE A 95 11.85 8.88 -13.41
CA PHE A 95 11.92 8.01 -14.58
C PHE A 95 11.47 8.77 -15.83
N LYS A 96 11.80 8.25 -17.00
CA LYS A 96 11.37 8.89 -18.26
C LYS A 96 9.90 8.65 -18.49
N SER A 97 9.14 9.72 -18.65
CA SER A 97 7.71 9.67 -18.87
C SER A 97 7.25 10.73 -19.87
N SER A 98 6.24 10.39 -20.67
CA SER A 98 5.53 11.32 -21.53
C SER A 98 4.35 12.00 -20.82
N TYR A 99 3.97 11.51 -19.64
CA TYR A 99 2.85 12.01 -18.84
C TYR A 99 3.29 12.88 -17.66
N LEU A 100 4.50 12.69 -17.16
CA LEU A 100 5.01 13.32 -15.95
C LEU A 100 6.24 14.18 -16.24
N THR A 101 6.34 15.30 -15.53
CA THR A 101 7.54 16.13 -15.56
C THR A 101 8.68 15.47 -14.81
N PRO A 102 9.93 15.55 -15.30
CA PRO A 102 11.09 15.08 -14.55
C PRO A 102 11.24 15.81 -13.21
N LEU A 103 11.56 15.06 -12.15
CA LEU A 103 11.85 15.62 -10.84
C LEU A 103 13.29 16.15 -10.81
N THR A 104 13.42 17.47 -10.93
CA THR A 104 14.70 18.18 -10.84
C THR A 104 14.85 18.99 -9.56
N ASP A 105 13.73 19.38 -8.93
CA ASP A 105 13.72 20.28 -7.79
C ASP A 105 12.92 19.66 -6.64
N LEU A 106 13.57 19.42 -5.51
CA LEU A 106 12.92 18.90 -4.31
C LEU A 106 13.56 19.52 -3.05
N ALA A 107 12.74 20.05 -2.15
CA ALA A 107 13.16 20.63 -0.86
C ALA A 107 14.28 21.68 -0.98
N GLY A 108 14.30 22.48 -2.05
CA GLY A 108 15.31 23.50 -2.31
C GLY A 108 16.61 22.98 -2.92
N ILE A 109 16.68 21.70 -3.24
CA ILE A 109 17.82 21.07 -3.91
C ILE A 109 17.47 20.91 -5.39
N HIS A 110 18.35 21.39 -6.28
CA HIS A 110 18.23 21.24 -7.75
C HIS A 110 19.22 20.21 -8.25
N ILE A 111 18.71 19.19 -9.00
CA ILE A 111 19.53 18.11 -9.55
C ILE A 111 19.03 17.78 -10.96
N GLU A 112 19.88 18.02 -11.94
CA GLU A 112 19.72 17.48 -13.28
C GLU A 112 20.48 16.18 -13.45
N ARG A 113 19.86 15.21 -14.14
CA ARG A 113 20.47 13.90 -14.42
C ARG A 113 20.55 13.68 -15.92
N ASP A 114 21.71 13.37 -16.44
CA ASP A 114 21.95 12.96 -17.83
C ASP A 114 21.76 11.42 -18.05
N TRP A 115 21.30 10.74 -17.02
CA TRP A 115 21.07 9.30 -17.00
C TRP A 115 19.68 8.97 -16.43
N ASP A 116 19.19 7.77 -16.76
CA ASP A 116 17.90 7.29 -16.29
C ASP A 116 18.04 6.68 -14.88
N TYR A 117 17.46 7.38 -13.90
CA TYR A 117 17.53 7.01 -12.49
C TYR A 117 16.96 5.62 -12.23
N LEU A 118 15.75 5.35 -12.74
CA LEU A 118 15.08 4.08 -12.49
C LEU A 118 15.81 2.94 -13.22
N GLN A 119 16.16 3.12 -14.48
CA GLN A 119 16.90 2.10 -15.24
C GLN A 119 18.21 1.73 -14.56
N PHE A 120 18.93 2.72 -14.03
CA PHE A 120 20.18 2.47 -13.31
C PHE A 120 19.97 1.65 -12.04
N PHE A 121 18.90 1.95 -11.25
CA PHE A 121 18.56 1.14 -10.08
C PHE A 121 18.22 -0.31 -10.46
N ILE A 122 17.43 -0.51 -11.49
CA ILE A 122 17.04 -1.85 -11.97
C ILE A 122 18.28 -2.63 -12.38
N ASP A 123 19.12 -2.07 -13.25
CA ASP A 123 20.30 -2.75 -13.78
C ASP A 123 21.28 -3.13 -12.66
N GLU A 124 21.54 -2.22 -11.73
CA GLU A 124 22.47 -2.45 -10.63
C GLU A 124 21.92 -3.41 -9.57
N ALA A 125 20.62 -3.39 -9.31
CA ALA A 125 19.97 -4.33 -8.40
C ALA A 125 19.96 -5.76 -8.99
N HIS A 126 19.58 -5.92 -10.25
CA HIS A 126 19.54 -7.22 -10.91
C HIS A 126 20.94 -7.85 -11.04
N LYS A 127 22.00 -7.06 -11.28
CA LYS A 127 23.40 -7.56 -11.22
C LYS A 127 23.76 -8.18 -9.87
N ARG A 128 23.07 -7.78 -8.81
CA ARG A 128 23.24 -8.28 -7.44
C ARG A 128 22.21 -9.33 -7.03
N GLU A 129 21.41 -9.79 -7.97
CA GLU A 129 20.30 -10.72 -7.71
C GLU A 129 19.33 -10.16 -6.61
N LEU A 130 19.09 -8.86 -6.65
CA LEU A 130 18.06 -8.20 -5.85
C LEU A 130 16.82 -8.00 -6.71
N LYS A 131 15.67 -8.42 -6.26
CA LYS A 131 14.39 -8.07 -6.88
C LYS A 131 14.11 -6.58 -6.71
N VAL A 132 13.45 -5.98 -7.68
CA VAL A 132 13.08 -4.56 -7.68
C VAL A 132 11.58 -4.40 -7.68
N THR A 133 11.02 -3.81 -6.64
CA THR A 133 9.67 -3.23 -6.65
C THR A 133 9.81 -1.73 -6.89
N VAL A 134 9.10 -1.21 -7.87
CA VAL A 134 8.99 0.23 -8.11
C VAL A 134 7.79 0.77 -7.34
N SER A 135 7.98 1.84 -6.57
CA SER A 135 6.92 2.55 -5.86
C SER A 135 6.60 3.87 -6.52
N THR A 136 5.32 4.17 -6.65
CA THR A 136 4.84 5.51 -7.06
C THR A 136 3.71 5.96 -6.18
N THR A 137 3.71 7.24 -5.82
CA THR A 137 2.50 7.85 -5.25
C THR A 137 1.47 8.06 -6.35
N ILE A 138 0.20 7.74 -6.10
CA ILE A 138 -0.83 7.69 -7.16
C ILE A 138 -1.61 9.00 -7.26
N PHE A 139 -2.32 9.39 -6.20
CA PHE A 139 -3.20 10.56 -6.23
C PHE A 139 -2.56 11.85 -5.74
N THR A 140 -1.27 11.87 -5.41
CA THR A 140 -0.58 13.08 -5.00
C THR A 140 -0.14 13.91 -6.21
N ALA A 141 -0.14 15.23 -6.06
CA ALA A 141 0.10 16.14 -7.19
C ALA A 141 0.83 17.45 -6.84
N GLY A 142 1.39 17.57 -5.65
CA GLY A 142 2.13 18.79 -5.28
C GLY A 142 2.18 19.04 -3.79
N LEU A 143 2.99 20.01 -3.38
CA LEU A 143 3.27 20.40 -2.01
C LEU A 143 2.54 21.70 -1.66
N PRO A 144 1.43 21.67 -0.88
CA PRO A 144 0.70 22.87 -0.51
C PRO A 144 1.52 23.87 0.31
N SER A 145 2.47 23.40 1.11
CA SER A 145 3.34 24.23 1.94
C SER A 145 4.22 25.20 1.12
N SER A 146 4.71 24.75 -0.03
CA SER A 146 5.57 25.53 -0.94
C SER A 146 4.87 25.95 -2.24
N LYS A 147 3.64 25.48 -2.49
CA LYS A 147 2.92 25.63 -3.76
C LYS A 147 3.74 25.15 -4.96
N ASN A 148 4.42 24.03 -4.79
CA ASN A 148 5.24 23.42 -5.82
C ASN A 148 4.69 22.05 -6.25
N GLY A 149 5.05 21.62 -7.47
CA GLY A 149 4.63 20.35 -8.04
C GLY A 149 3.53 20.46 -9.08
N MET A 150 3.09 19.31 -9.54
CA MET A 150 2.22 19.16 -10.71
C MET A 150 0.95 20.02 -10.65
N ALA A 151 0.23 20.02 -9.54
CA ALA A 151 -1.05 20.73 -9.40
C ALA A 151 -0.92 22.26 -9.36
N TYR A 152 0.30 22.81 -9.28
CA TYR A 152 0.55 24.25 -9.17
C TYR A 152 1.20 24.86 -10.40
N ARG A 153 1.57 24.06 -11.43
CA ARG A 153 2.28 24.58 -12.62
C ARG A 153 1.40 25.33 -13.59
N ASP A 154 0.20 24.85 -13.77
CA ASP A 154 -0.75 25.39 -14.71
C ASP A 154 -2.19 25.07 -14.28
N ASP A 155 -3.15 25.45 -15.14
CA ASP A 155 -4.58 25.27 -14.85
C ASP A 155 -5.14 23.88 -15.14
N THR A 156 -4.33 22.94 -15.62
CA THR A 156 -4.75 21.58 -16.01
C THR A 156 -5.45 20.85 -14.87
N TRP A 157 -5.01 21.11 -13.63
CA TRP A 157 -5.49 20.43 -12.44
C TRP A 157 -6.52 21.24 -11.62
N ASN A 158 -6.94 22.40 -12.12
CA ASN A 158 -8.00 23.19 -11.48
C ASN A 158 -9.31 22.41 -11.49
N GLY A 159 -9.96 22.30 -10.32
CA GLY A 159 -11.18 21.53 -10.13
C GLY A 159 -10.99 20.00 -10.10
N LYS A 160 -9.75 19.51 -10.17
CA LYS A 160 -9.43 18.06 -10.13
C LYS A 160 -8.75 17.63 -8.84
N THR A 161 -8.42 18.57 -7.97
CA THR A 161 -7.91 18.32 -6.62
C THR A 161 -9.08 18.13 -5.64
N CYS A 162 -8.83 17.42 -4.55
CA CYS A 162 -9.83 17.20 -3.50
C CYS A 162 -10.28 18.53 -2.87
N LEU A 163 -11.59 18.67 -2.62
CA LEU A 163 -12.14 19.66 -1.72
C LEU A 163 -12.27 19.08 -0.31
N GLU A 164 -11.75 19.77 0.67
CA GLU A 164 -11.83 19.39 2.07
C GLU A 164 -12.93 20.18 2.79
N TYR A 165 -13.66 19.50 3.67
CA TYR A 165 -14.59 20.15 4.58
C TYR A 165 -13.95 20.37 5.95
N THR A 166 -13.46 21.58 6.18
CA THR A 166 -12.73 21.96 7.38
C THR A 166 -13.64 22.75 8.35
N LYS A 167 -13.32 22.72 9.65
CA LYS A 167 -14.05 23.44 10.68
C LYS A 167 -14.03 24.95 10.47
N ASP A 168 -12.85 25.49 10.18
CA ASP A 168 -12.61 26.93 10.25
C ASP A 168 -12.85 27.65 8.93
N GLN A 169 -12.74 26.94 7.80
CA GLN A 169 -12.79 27.54 6.45
C GLN A 169 -13.93 26.96 5.60
N GLY A 170 -14.69 25.97 6.12
CA GLY A 170 -15.71 25.27 5.32
C GLY A 170 -15.07 24.44 4.21
N LEU A 171 -15.60 24.52 3.00
CA LEU A 171 -15.05 23.82 1.81
C LEU A 171 -13.85 24.59 1.23
N ILE A 172 -12.70 23.96 1.24
CA ILE A 172 -11.46 24.51 0.66
C ILE A 172 -10.81 23.50 -0.29
N ASP A 173 -10.15 24.01 -1.35
CA ASP A 173 -9.29 23.16 -2.16
C ASP A 173 -8.05 22.77 -1.33
N ILE A 174 -7.73 21.48 -1.30
CA ILE A 174 -6.56 20.94 -0.57
C ILE A 174 -5.25 21.60 -0.97
N LYS A 175 -5.16 22.16 -2.20
CA LYS A 175 -4.02 22.96 -2.64
C LYS A 175 -3.76 24.19 -1.76
N ASN A 176 -4.76 24.65 -1.03
CA ASN A 176 -4.69 25.83 -0.18
C ASN A 176 -4.43 25.50 1.31
N ASP A 177 -4.51 24.22 1.70
CA ASP A 177 -4.19 23.80 3.06
C ASP A 177 -2.71 23.44 3.20
N LYS A 178 -1.92 24.38 3.71
CA LYS A 178 -0.46 24.22 3.92
C LYS A 178 -0.08 23.13 4.93
N THR A 179 -1.03 22.61 5.69
CA THR A 179 -0.79 21.55 6.68
C THR A 179 -0.79 20.16 6.07
N LYS A 180 -1.28 20.04 4.83
CA LYS A 180 -1.35 18.76 4.13
C LYS A 180 -0.01 18.36 3.51
N VAL A 181 0.27 17.07 3.56
CA VAL A 181 1.49 16.48 2.98
C VAL A 181 1.53 16.64 1.47
N SER A 182 0.37 16.60 0.82
CA SER A 182 0.26 16.78 -0.63
C SER A 182 -1.10 17.36 -1.04
N ALA A 183 -1.14 17.99 -2.20
CA ALA A 183 -2.35 18.27 -2.94
C ALA A 183 -2.82 16.96 -3.61
N PHE A 184 -3.88 16.36 -3.08
CA PHE A 184 -4.44 15.13 -3.64
C PHE A 184 -5.40 15.42 -4.79
N LEU A 185 -5.27 14.65 -5.85
CA LEU A 185 -6.26 14.58 -6.93
C LEU A 185 -7.50 13.82 -6.45
N ASN A 186 -8.67 14.20 -6.96
CA ASN A 186 -9.93 13.55 -6.62
C ASN A 186 -10.06 12.17 -7.28
N PRO A 187 -10.06 11.07 -6.52
CA PRO A 187 -10.14 9.71 -7.08
C PRO A 187 -11.47 9.37 -7.77
N VAL A 188 -12.52 10.17 -7.58
CA VAL A 188 -13.83 9.97 -8.23
C VAL A 188 -13.79 10.34 -9.70
N LEU A 189 -12.93 11.28 -10.11
CA LEU A 189 -12.88 11.80 -11.46
C LEU A 189 -12.28 10.80 -12.45
N PRO A 190 -13.00 10.41 -13.53
CA PRO A 190 -12.49 9.46 -14.53
C PRO A 190 -11.19 9.94 -15.17
N GLU A 191 -11.06 11.23 -15.50
CA GLU A 191 -9.86 11.81 -16.10
C GLU A 191 -8.63 11.75 -15.16
N VAL A 192 -8.83 11.83 -13.84
CA VAL A 192 -7.76 11.61 -12.84
C VAL A 192 -7.33 10.16 -12.84
N GLN A 193 -8.30 9.24 -12.81
CA GLN A 193 -8.01 7.81 -12.87
C GLN A 193 -7.30 7.42 -14.17
N ASP A 194 -7.73 7.96 -15.30
CA ASP A 194 -7.12 7.71 -16.62
C ASP A 194 -5.68 8.23 -16.68
N PHE A 195 -5.43 9.44 -16.19
CA PHE A 195 -4.09 9.99 -16.08
C PHE A 195 -3.18 9.08 -15.22
N CYS A 196 -3.64 8.70 -14.02
CA CYS A 196 -2.88 7.82 -13.15
C CYS A 196 -2.60 6.46 -13.81
N LEU A 197 -3.59 5.86 -14.45
CA LEU A 197 -3.42 4.59 -15.14
C LEU A 197 -2.43 4.69 -16.31
N ASN A 198 -2.46 5.78 -17.07
CA ASN A 198 -1.62 5.96 -18.24
C ASN A 198 -0.13 6.03 -17.89
N PHE A 199 0.28 6.82 -16.88
CA PHE A 199 1.68 6.84 -16.48
C PHE A 199 2.15 5.51 -15.86
N MET A 200 1.25 4.79 -15.16
CA MET A 200 1.58 3.47 -14.62
C MET A 200 1.78 2.44 -15.74
N LYS A 201 0.92 2.46 -16.77
CA LYS A 201 1.08 1.59 -17.96
C LYS A 201 2.39 1.89 -18.69
N GLU A 202 2.71 3.17 -18.89
CA GLU A 202 3.98 3.60 -19.48
C GLU A 202 5.17 3.05 -18.69
N LEU A 203 5.14 3.18 -17.37
CA LEU A 203 6.20 2.72 -16.47
C LEU A 203 6.41 1.21 -16.60
N VAL A 204 5.36 0.40 -16.51
CA VAL A 204 5.42 -1.06 -16.61
C VAL A 204 5.82 -1.53 -18.01
N THR A 205 5.48 -0.76 -19.05
CA THR A 205 5.85 -1.09 -20.44
C THR A 205 7.33 -0.83 -20.70
N ASN A 206 7.88 0.26 -20.15
CA ASN A 206 9.21 0.74 -20.51
C ASN A 206 10.34 0.20 -19.63
N TYR A 207 10.01 -0.37 -18.44
CA TYR A 207 11.01 -0.80 -17.47
C TYR A 207 10.78 -2.24 -17.02
N ASP A 208 11.89 -3.00 -16.88
CA ASP A 208 11.85 -4.40 -16.48
C ASP A 208 12.14 -4.56 -14.98
N PHE A 209 11.11 -4.37 -14.14
CA PHE A 209 11.16 -4.57 -12.70
C PHE A 209 10.18 -5.67 -12.24
N ASP A 210 10.37 -6.23 -11.03
CA ASP A 210 9.70 -7.44 -10.54
C ASP A 210 8.36 -7.16 -9.86
N GLY A 211 8.24 -6.01 -9.18
CA GLY A 211 7.05 -5.63 -8.43
C GLY A 211 6.68 -4.16 -8.62
N PHE A 212 5.40 -3.84 -8.46
CA PHE A 212 4.88 -2.48 -8.54
C PHE A 212 4.03 -2.16 -7.31
N ALA A 213 4.44 -1.17 -6.53
CA ALA A 213 3.77 -0.73 -5.31
C ALA A 213 2.98 0.56 -5.56
N LEU A 214 1.68 0.50 -5.25
CA LEU A 214 0.78 1.65 -5.30
C LEU A 214 0.83 2.36 -3.94
N ASP A 215 1.51 3.49 -3.87
CA ASP A 215 1.54 4.35 -2.68
C ASP A 215 0.59 5.52 -2.84
N TYR A 216 0.08 6.08 -1.75
CA TYR A 216 -0.92 7.17 -1.76
C TYR A 216 -2.10 6.93 -2.73
N CYS A 217 -2.42 5.67 -3.01
CA CYS A 217 -3.59 5.27 -3.80
C CYS A 217 -4.84 5.31 -2.92
N ARG A 218 -5.17 6.49 -2.38
CA ARG A 218 -6.15 6.71 -1.33
C ARG A 218 -6.59 8.16 -1.25
N TYR A 219 -7.62 8.43 -0.45
CA TYR A 219 -7.97 9.79 -0.07
C TYR A 219 -6.98 10.37 0.95
N PRO A 220 -6.85 11.71 1.07
CA PRO A 220 -5.97 12.34 2.05
C PRO A 220 -6.45 12.11 3.51
N GLY A 221 -7.75 12.07 3.73
CA GLY A 221 -8.38 11.88 5.03
C GLY A 221 -9.90 11.76 4.88
N ASP A 222 -10.62 11.67 5.99
CA ASP A 222 -12.07 11.57 6.00
C ASP A 222 -12.78 12.92 5.74
N GLU A 223 -12.02 14.02 5.73
CA GLU A 223 -12.47 15.38 5.39
C GLU A 223 -12.52 15.65 3.88
N SER A 224 -12.27 14.65 3.04
CA SER A 224 -12.23 14.73 1.57
C SER A 224 -12.89 13.53 0.91
N ASP A 225 -13.36 13.60 -0.33
CA ASP A 225 -13.52 14.78 -1.18
C ASP A 225 -14.97 15.23 -1.16
N PHE A 226 -15.20 16.53 -0.98
CA PHE A 226 -16.54 17.12 -0.89
C PHE A 226 -16.86 18.02 -2.10
N SER A 227 -16.33 17.70 -3.28
CA SER A 227 -16.70 18.36 -4.52
C SER A 227 -18.11 18.01 -4.98
N GLU A 228 -18.69 18.84 -5.83
CA GLU A 228 -20.02 18.58 -6.40
C GLU A 228 -20.06 17.26 -7.19
N THR A 229 -19.00 16.95 -7.94
CA THR A 229 -18.91 15.67 -8.69
C THR A 229 -18.94 14.47 -7.75
N THR A 230 -18.24 14.54 -6.64
CA THR A 230 -18.25 13.47 -5.63
C THR A 230 -19.60 13.36 -4.95
N LYS A 231 -20.25 14.48 -4.64
CA LYS A 231 -21.63 14.49 -4.12
C LYS A 231 -22.59 13.78 -5.06
N VAL A 232 -22.62 14.18 -6.33
CA VAL A 232 -23.52 13.57 -7.34
C VAL A 232 -23.27 12.07 -7.47
N THR A 233 -22.00 11.66 -7.51
CA THR A 233 -21.64 10.23 -7.60
C THR A 233 -22.05 9.46 -6.35
N PHE A 234 -21.92 10.06 -5.18
CA PHE A 234 -22.40 9.48 -3.92
C PHE A 234 -23.91 9.37 -3.86
N GLU A 235 -24.65 10.40 -4.30
CA GLU A 235 -26.12 10.37 -4.39
C GLU A 235 -26.59 9.25 -5.31
N GLN A 236 -25.93 9.02 -6.44
CA GLN A 236 -26.20 7.88 -7.32
C GLN A 236 -25.94 6.54 -6.61
N TYR A 237 -24.85 6.46 -5.85
CA TYR A 237 -24.49 5.26 -5.09
C TYR A 237 -25.54 4.90 -4.03
N ILE A 238 -26.08 5.89 -3.30
CA ILE A 238 -27.10 5.66 -2.25
C ILE A 238 -28.53 5.66 -2.80
N GLY A 239 -28.74 6.02 -4.07
CA GLY A 239 -30.06 6.12 -4.71
C GLY A 239 -30.94 7.25 -4.17
N LYS A 240 -30.35 8.29 -3.62
CA LYS A 240 -31.06 9.41 -2.98
C LYS A 240 -30.26 10.71 -3.07
N GLN A 241 -30.95 11.85 -3.30
CA GLN A 241 -30.37 13.16 -3.16
C GLN A 241 -30.18 13.56 -1.68
N LEU A 242 -29.11 14.29 -1.42
CA LEU A 242 -28.78 14.84 -0.11
C LEU A 242 -29.37 16.24 0.03
N ASP A 243 -30.01 16.51 1.17
CA ASP A 243 -30.67 17.80 1.43
C ASP A 243 -29.67 18.88 1.89
N ARG A 244 -28.61 18.47 2.62
CA ARG A 244 -27.65 19.37 3.27
C ARG A 244 -26.23 18.81 3.20
N PHE A 245 -25.71 18.70 1.99
CA PHE A 245 -24.29 18.31 1.81
C PHE A 245 -23.36 19.50 2.10
N PRO A 246 -22.27 19.33 2.89
CA PRO A 246 -21.72 18.09 3.45
C PRO A 246 -22.30 17.65 4.81
N ASP A 247 -23.21 18.42 5.42
CA ASP A 247 -23.72 18.20 6.78
C ASP A 247 -24.42 16.85 6.98
N ASP A 248 -25.00 16.30 5.92
CA ASP A 248 -25.60 14.97 5.94
C ASP A 248 -24.56 13.85 6.13
N ILE A 249 -23.28 14.16 5.88
CA ILE A 249 -22.13 13.27 6.14
C ILE A 249 -21.61 13.51 7.55
N PHE A 250 -21.18 14.73 7.87
CA PHE A 250 -20.82 15.15 9.22
C PHE A 250 -20.84 16.67 9.36
N THR A 251 -20.88 17.13 10.60
CA THR A 251 -20.70 18.54 10.98
C THR A 251 -19.61 18.67 12.04
N TRP A 252 -19.11 19.89 12.21
CA TRP A 252 -18.12 20.19 13.23
C TRP A 252 -18.78 20.67 14.53
N ASN A 253 -18.37 20.10 15.66
CA ASN A 253 -18.67 20.63 16.99
C ASN A 253 -17.76 21.84 17.31
N THR A 254 -18.14 22.62 18.31
CA THR A 254 -17.36 23.79 18.76
C THR A 254 -15.96 23.42 19.25
N ASP A 255 -15.79 22.23 19.81
CA ASP A 255 -14.52 21.70 20.29
C ASP A 255 -13.60 21.13 19.16
N GLY A 256 -14.07 21.12 17.90
CA GLY A 256 -13.33 20.58 16.76
C GLY A 256 -13.52 19.09 16.52
N THR A 257 -14.32 18.42 17.31
CA THR A 257 -14.74 17.04 17.03
C THR A 257 -15.82 16.99 15.94
N LYS A 258 -15.94 15.85 15.27
CA LYS A 258 -16.99 15.62 14.26
C LYS A 258 -18.24 15.06 14.90
N ARG A 259 -19.39 15.58 14.49
CA ARG A 259 -20.69 14.98 14.73
C ARG A 259 -21.13 14.30 13.44
N THR A 260 -21.22 12.98 13.45
CA THR A 260 -21.58 12.17 12.30
C THR A 260 -23.02 12.42 11.86
N GLY A 261 -23.22 12.56 10.54
CA GLY A 261 -24.53 12.63 9.90
C GLY A 261 -25.09 11.25 9.57
N ALA A 262 -26.29 11.24 9.00
CA ALA A 262 -27.01 10.00 8.69
C ALA A 262 -26.29 9.10 7.67
N TYR A 263 -25.48 9.70 6.82
CA TYR A 263 -24.79 8.98 5.73
C TYR A 263 -23.29 8.76 5.95
N TYR A 264 -22.77 9.04 7.16
CA TYR A 264 -21.33 8.97 7.44
C TYR A 264 -20.70 7.60 7.12
N LYS A 265 -21.35 6.52 7.57
CA LYS A 265 -20.87 5.15 7.29
C LYS A 265 -20.95 4.80 5.79
N LYS A 266 -22.04 5.21 5.14
CA LYS A 266 -22.19 5.03 3.68
C LYS A 266 -21.19 5.84 2.88
N TRP A 267 -20.77 6.99 3.36
CA TRP A 267 -19.71 7.79 2.80
C TRP A 267 -18.35 7.06 2.83
N TRP A 268 -18.01 6.45 3.94
CA TRP A 268 -16.81 5.65 4.06
C TRP A 268 -16.83 4.43 3.13
N GLU A 269 -17.93 3.71 3.08
CA GLU A 269 -18.15 2.57 2.20
C GLU A 269 -17.96 2.98 0.73
N PHE A 270 -18.61 4.06 0.31
CA PHE A 270 -18.51 4.63 -1.03
C PHE A 270 -17.06 4.95 -1.42
N ARG A 271 -16.35 5.66 -0.56
CA ARG A 271 -14.95 6.05 -0.81
C ARG A 271 -14.02 4.84 -0.90
N SER A 272 -14.22 3.85 -0.05
CA SER A 272 -13.50 2.58 -0.13
C SER A 272 -13.78 1.86 -1.45
N MET A 273 -15.02 1.86 -1.91
CA MET A 273 -15.40 1.28 -3.20
C MET A 273 -14.76 2.02 -4.39
N VAL A 274 -14.68 3.35 -4.35
CA VAL A 274 -14.00 4.13 -5.39
C VAL A 274 -12.53 3.72 -5.51
N VAL A 275 -11.81 3.66 -4.39
CA VAL A 275 -10.40 3.24 -4.38
C VAL A 275 -10.27 1.78 -4.83
N ARG A 276 -11.09 0.88 -4.31
CA ARG A 276 -11.09 -0.53 -4.69
C ARG A 276 -11.27 -0.72 -6.20
N ASN A 277 -12.31 -0.10 -6.77
CA ASN A 277 -12.61 -0.24 -8.19
C ASN A 277 -11.46 0.29 -9.05
N PHE A 278 -10.81 1.36 -8.65
CA PHE A 278 -9.62 1.86 -9.32
C PHE A 278 -8.46 0.87 -9.23
N VAL A 279 -8.17 0.30 -8.06
CA VAL A 279 -7.11 -0.70 -7.88
C VAL A 279 -7.39 -1.98 -8.69
N GLU A 280 -8.64 -2.43 -8.76
CA GLU A 280 -9.04 -3.56 -9.60
C GLU A 280 -8.82 -3.26 -11.09
N ARG A 281 -9.14 -2.04 -11.53
CA ARG A 281 -8.84 -1.56 -12.89
C ARG A 281 -7.34 -1.54 -13.17
N VAL A 282 -6.54 -0.98 -12.26
CA VAL A 282 -5.07 -0.97 -12.35
C VAL A 282 -4.53 -2.40 -12.44
N ARG A 283 -4.99 -3.29 -11.56
CA ARG A 283 -4.57 -4.70 -11.55
C ARG A 283 -4.83 -5.36 -12.92
N THR A 284 -6.00 -5.16 -13.47
CA THR A 284 -6.38 -5.73 -14.77
C THR A 284 -5.46 -5.21 -15.88
N GLU A 285 -5.31 -3.90 -15.99
CA GLU A 285 -4.54 -3.26 -17.05
C GLU A 285 -3.02 -3.57 -16.95
N ILE A 286 -2.47 -3.54 -15.75
CA ILE A 286 -1.04 -3.82 -15.53
C ILE A 286 -0.72 -5.30 -15.75
N LYS A 287 -1.59 -6.21 -15.29
CA LYS A 287 -1.42 -7.65 -15.52
C LYS A 287 -1.57 -8.04 -17.01
N ASN A 288 -2.32 -7.29 -17.79
CA ASN A 288 -2.39 -7.48 -19.24
C ASN A 288 -1.07 -7.13 -19.94
N ILE A 289 -0.30 -6.18 -19.41
CA ILE A 289 1.02 -5.78 -19.94
C ILE A 289 2.11 -6.75 -19.45
N LYS A 290 2.15 -7.01 -18.14
CA LYS A 290 3.15 -7.85 -17.48
C LYS A 290 2.48 -8.84 -16.53
N PRO A 291 2.10 -10.05 -16.99
CA PRO A 291 1.29 -11.00 -16.21
C PRO A 291 1.90 -11.40 -14.86
N ASP A 292 3.23 -11.54 -14.83
CA ASP A 292 3.97 -12.04 -13.67
C ASP A 292 4.37 -10.94 -12.66
N ILE A 293 4.15 -9.66 -12.97
CA ILE A 293 4.53 -8.56 -12.07
C ILE A 293 3.80 -8.69 -10.72
N GLN A 294 4.53 -8.56 -9.64
CA GLN A 294 3.94 -8.50 -8.29
C GLN A 294 3.30 -7.13 -8.07
N LEU A 295 1.97 -7.07 -7.95
CA LEU A 295 1.29 -5.82 -7.62
C LEU A 295 1.12 -5.71 -6.12
N GLU A 296 1.63 -4.63 -5.54
CA GLU A 296 1.64 -4.34 -4.11
C GLU A 296 0.80 -3.08 -3.83
N TYR A 297 0.27 -2.98 -2.62
CA TYR A 297 -0.52 -1.83 -2.20
C TYR A 297 -0.07 -1.36 -0.82
N TRP A 298 0.32 -0.10 -0.71
CA TRP A 298 0.72 0.49 0.55
C TRP A 298 -0.50 0.99 1.33
N ALA A 299 -0.83 0.31 2.43
CA ALA A 299 -1.97 0.63 3.27
C ALA A 299 -1.55 1.11 4.66
N ALA A 300 -2.38 1.98 5.25
CA ALA A 300 -2.20 2.39 6.64
C ALA A 300 -2.40 1.20 7.60
N SER A 301 -1.68 1.22 8.72
CA SER A 301 -1.79 0.20 9.77
C SER A 301 -2.81 0.56 10.86
N TRP A 302 -3.31 1.80 10.86
CA TRP A 302 -4.22 2.30 11.87
C TRP A 302 -5.67 2.24 11.40
N ILE A 303 -6.55 1.72 12.24
CA ILE A 303 -7.96 1.55 11.91
C ILE A 303 -8.62 2.85 11.41
N HIS A 304 -8.42 3.96 12.11
CA HIS A 304 -9.01 5.25 11.70
C HIS A 304 -8.47 5.75 10.35
N ALA A 305 -7.19 5.55 10.07
CA ALA A 305 -6.60 5.95 8.80
C ALA A 305 -7.12 5.07 7.65
N ILE A 306 -7.24 3.76 7.87
CA ILE A 306 -7.78 2.83 6.87
C ILE A 306 -9.17 3.27 6.43
N TYR A 307 -10.06 3.58 7.38
CA TYR A 307 -11.42 4.05 7.07
C TYR A 307 -11.44 5.45 6.50
N GLY A 308 -10.78 6.39 7.17
CA GLY A 308 -10.75 7.79 6.77
C GLY A 308 -10.11 8.01 5.39
N GLN A 309 -9.25 7.11 4.93
CA GLN A 309 -8.57 7.21 3.65
C GLN A 309 -9.17 6.33 2.54
N GLY A 310 -10.26 5.61 2.80
CA GLY A 310 -10.89 4.74 1.82
C GLY A 310 -10.06 3.50 1.46
N GLN A 311 -9.26 2.97 2.40
CA GLN A 311 -8.40 1.81 2.20
C GLN A 311 -8.99 0.51 2.74
N ASN A 312 -10.19 0.53 3.29
CA ASN A 312 -10.82 -0.60 3.93
C ASN A 312 -11.69 -1.41 2.96
N TRP A 313 -11.05 -2.16 2.09
CA TRP A 313 -11.72 -2.91 1.02
C TRP A 313 -11.08 -4.30 0.74
N ALA A 314 -10.01 -4.64 1.44
CA ALA A 314 -9.27 -5.87 1.15
C ALA A 314 -9.91 -7.13 1.76
N SER A 315 -10.88 -6.99 2.67
CA SER A 315 -11.60 -8.11 3.29
C SER A 315 -13.04 -8.19 2.78
N THR A 316 -13.49 -9.40 2.43
CA THR A 316 -14.90 -9.70 2.13
C THR A 316 -15.73 -9.93 3.38
N GLU A 317 -15.10 -10.12 4.53
CA GLU A 317 -15.76 -10.36 5.82
C GLU A 317 -16.07 -9.07 6.57
N TYR A 318 -15.59 -7.95 6.05
CA TYR A 318 -15.74 -6.67 6.70
C TYR A 318 -17.13 -6.09 6.49
N ASP A 319 -17.78 -5.67 7.57
CA ASP A 319 -19.09 -5.10 7.56
C ASP A 319 -19.07 -3.66 8.13
N PHE A 320 -19.16 -2.68 7.23
CA PHE A 320 -19.21 -1.26 7.58
C PHE A 320 -20.36 -0.90 8.55
N SER A 321 -21.42 -1.71 8.60
CA SER A 321 -22.54 -1.46 9.50
C SER A 321 -22.19 -1.65 10.98
N LYS A 322 -21.12 -2.38 11.28
CA LYS A 322 -20.67 -2.66 12.64
C LYS A 322 -19.73 -1.61 13.22
N GLU A 323 -19.26 -0.67 12.40
CA GLU A 323 -18.36 0.41 12.82
C GLU A 323 -19.11 1.75 13.14
#